data_34b67b7728f5cf65a2427804f44779f7
#
_entry.id   34b67b7728f5cf65a2427804f44779f7
#
_cell.length_a   1.000
_cell.length_b   1.000
_cell.length_c   1.000
_cell.angle_alpha   90.00
_cell.angle_beta   90.00
_cell.angle_gamma   90.00
#
_symmetry.space_group_name_H-M   'P 1'
#
loop_
_entity.id
_entity.type
_entity.pdbx_description
1 polymer ?
#
loop_
_entity_poly.entity_id
_entity_poly.type
_entity_poly.pdbx_seq_one_letter_code
_entity_poly.pdbx_strand_id
1 'polypeptide(L)'
;MYNFNVRVYGLLINDQNQILLSDEEEYGFRFCKFPGGGLEYGEGLIEALRREFIEECNVDVDVIEHFYTTDFFIQSAFNDSQVISVYYLVSPKSDLKLNFKNLPYDFDDAGNILQAFRWKDLNEIAVHDVTFQTDQRVVDLLKKKWPKNL
;
A
#
# COMPACT_ATOMS: atom_id res chain seq x y z
N MET A 1 -23.68 -16.11 1.39
CA MET A 1 -22.47 -16.55 0.64
C MET A 1 -21.32 -15.64 1.03
N TYR A 2 -20.18 -16.19 1.37
CA TYR A 2 -18.99 -15.41 1.69
C TYR A 2 -18.15 -15.21 0.43
N ASN A 3 -17.68 -14.01 0.23
CA ASN A 3 -16.87 -13.64 -0.95
C ASN A 3 -15.41 -13.46 -0.55
N PHE A 4 -14.54 -13.67 -1.53
CA PHE A 4 -13.13 -13.30 -1.41
C PHE A 4 -12.92 -11.94 -2.05
N ASN A 5 -12.10 -11.12 -1.42
CA ASN A 5 -11.65 -9.84 -1.96
C ASN A 5 -10.14 -9.94 -2.16
N VAL A 6 -9.72 -10.06 -3.41
CA VAL A 6 -8.30 -10.11 -3.76
C VAL A 6 -7.81 -8.69 -4.00
N ARG A 7 -6.72 -8.32 -3.33
CA ARG A 7 -6.14 -6.99 -3.40
C ARG A 7 -4.65 -7.09 -3.76
N VAL A 8 -4.14 -6.05 -4.39
CA VAL A 8 -2.72 -6.01 -4.79
C VAL A 8 -2.10 -4.67 -4.39
N TYR A 9 -0.90 -4.72 -3.83
CA TYR A 9 -0.20 -3.55 -3.29
C TYR A 9 1.23 -3.49 -3.79
N GLY A 10 1.73 -2.27 -3.96
CA GLY A 10 3.10 -2.01 -4.37
C GLY A 10 3.95 -1.45 -3.24
N LEU A 11 5.08 -2.09 -3.02
CA LEU A 11 6.10 -1.63 -2.11
C LEU A 11 7.12 -0.83 -2.93
N LEU A 12 6.95 0.49 -2.93
CA LEU A 12 7.78 1.41 -3.69
C LEU A 12 8.81 2.04 -2.75
N ILE A 13 10.07 1.68 -2.96
CA ILE A 13 11.20 2.14 -2.15
C ILE A 13 12.08 3.03 -3.02
N ASN A 14 12.36 4.26 -2.55
CA ASN A 14 13.19 5.20 -3.28
C ASN A 14 14.68 5.05 -2.96
N ASP A 15 15.52 5.87 -3.61
CA ASP A 15 16.97 5.85 -3.45
C ASP A 15 17.45 6.29 -2.06
N GLN A 16 16.58 6.95 -1.29
CA GLN A 16 16.85 7.37 0.08
C GLN A 16 16.40 6.35 1.14
N ASN A 17 16.10 5.13 0.71
CA ASN A 17 15.66 4.04 1.59
C ASN A 17 14.35 4.37 2.32
N GLN A 18 13.42 4.99 1.60
CA GLN A 18 12.09 5.33 2.08
C GLN A 18 11.03 4.57 1.29
N ILE A 19 9.97 4.15 1.97
CA ILE A 19 8.83 3.47 1.36
C ILE A 19 7.62 4.39 1.29
N LEU A 20 6.88 4.30 0.19
CA LEU A 20 5.68 5.12 -0.03
C LEU A 20 4.49 4.56 0.75
N LEU A 21 3.87 5.41 1.55
CA LEU A 21 2.64 5.11 2.29
C LEU A 21 1.49 5.97 1.78
N SER A 22 0.29 5.41 1.84
CA SER A 22 -0.98 6.08 1.51
C SER A 22 -1.80 6.25 2.79
N ASP A 23 -1.98 7.49 3.21
CA ASP A 23 -2.90 7.83 4.29
C ASP A 23 -4.28 8.10 3.69
N GLU A 24 -5.31 7.47 4.22
CA GLU A 24 -6.64 7.54 3.65
C GLU A 24 -7.69 7.76 4.72
N GLU A 25 -8.81 8.38 4.32
CA GLU A 25 -9.99 8.49 5.15
C GLU A 25 -11.22 8.20 4.30
N GLU A 26 -12.04 7.27 4.76
CA GLU A 26 -13.31 6.94 4.13
C GLU A 26 -14.43 7.08 5.17
N TYR A 27 -15.32 8.06 4.95
CA TYR A 27 -16.46 8.34 5.84
C TYR A 27 -16.05 8.41 7.32
N GLY A 28 -14.96 9.12 7.60
CA GLY A 28 -14.44 9.31 8.95
C GLY A 28 -13.52 8.22 9.48
N PHE A 29 -13.40 7.10 8.77
CA PHE A 29 -12.46 6.03 9.14
C PHE A 29 -11.10 6.29 8.51
N ARG A 30 -10.08 6.52 9.34
CA ARG A 30 -8.70 6.77 8.92
C ARG A 30 -7.88 5.49 8.93
N PHE A 31 -7.13 5.28 7.88
CA PHE A 31 -6.21 4.14 7.78
C PHE A 31 -5.01 4.50 6.91
N CYS A 32 -3.88 3.85 7.20
CA CYS A 32 -2.65 3.96 6.43
C CYS A 32 -2.30 2.60 5.85
N LYS A 33 -1.99 2.56 4.57
CA LYS A 33 -1.63 1.33 3.85
C LYS A 33 -0.59 1.62 2.78
N PHE A 34 -0.13 0.58 2.10
CA PHE A 34 0.67 0.72 0.88
C PHE A 34 -0.23 1.05 -0.31
N PRO A 35 0.28 1.74 -1.34
CA PRO A 35 -0.50 2.03 -2.54
C PRO A 35 -0.94 0.75 -3.26
N GLY A 36 -2.16 0.75 -3.76
CA GLY A 36 -2.76 -0.37 -4.46
C GLY A 36 -4.25 -0.45 -4.21
N GLY A 37 -4.85 -1.56 -4.55
CA GLY A 37 -6.30 -1.73 -4.40
C GLY A 37 -6.82 -3.07 -4.86
N GLY A 38 -8.11 -3.13 -5.14
CA GLY A 38 -8.81 -4.36 -5.50
C GLY A 38 -8.53 -4.84 -6.90
N LEU A 39 -8.43 -6.15 -7.04
CA LEU A 39 -8.38 -6.82 -8.34
C LEU A 39 -9.77 -6.72 -9.01
N GLU A 40 -9.81 -6.32 -10.26
CA GLU A 40 -11.02 -6.33 -11.07
C GLU A 40 -11.07 -7.60 -11.93
N TYR A 41 -12.30 -8.11 -12.16
CA TYR A 41 -12.47 -9.28 -13.00
C TYR A 41 -11.96 -8.99 -14.42
N GLY A 42 -11.14 -9.91 -14.93
CA GLY A 42 -10.57 -9.81 -16.27
C GLY A 42 -9.14 -9.29 -16.31
N GLU A 43 -8.59 -8.85 -15.19
CA GLU A 43 -7.18 -8.42 -15.13
C GLU A 43 -6.34 -9.37 -14.28
N GLY A 44 -5.04 -9.45 -14.59
CA GLY A 44 -4.07 -10.13 -13.73
C GLY A 44 -3.59 -9.22 -12.60
N LEU A 45 -2.90 -9.79 -11.62
CA LEU A 45 -2.41 -9.06 -10.45
C LEU A 45 -1.46 -7.91 -10.84
N ILE A 46 -0.55 -8.15 -11.78
CA ILE A 46 0.41 -7.13 -12.23
C ILE A 46 -0.31 -6.00 -12.97
N GLU A 47 -1.26 -6.34 -13.84
CA GLU A 47 -2.08 -5.35 -14.55
C GLU A 47 -2.89 -4.48 -13.56
N ALA A 48 -3.50 -5.12 -12.56
CA ALA A 48 -4.24 -4.42 -11.51
C ALA A 48 -3.36 -3.44 -10.75
N LEU A 49 -2.17 -3.87 -10.37
CA LEU A 49 -1.23 -3.03 -9.63
C LEU A 49 -0.79 -1.82 -10.46
N ARG A 50 -0.47 -2.01 -11.73
CA ARG A 50 -0.12 -0.92 -12.63
C ARG A 50 -1.28 0.06 -12.79
N ARG A 51 -2.50 -0.45 -12.95
CA ARG A 51 -3.70 0.37 -13.05
C ARG A 51 -3.90 1.22 -11.79
N GLU A 52 -3.78 0.63 -10.61
CA GLU A 52 -3.92 1.33 -9.35
C GLU A 52 -2.89 2.46 -9.19
N PHE A 53 -1.64 2.22 -9.57
CA PHE A 53 -0.61 3.28 -9.52
C PHE A 53 -0.88 4.40 -10.51
N ILE A 54 -1.38 4.09 -11.70
CA ILE A 54 -1.77 5.11 -12.69
C ILE A 54 -2.95 5.94 -12.15
N GLU A 55 -3.96 5.29 -11.58
CA GLU A 55 -5.14 5.99 -11.05
C GLU A 55 -4.82 6.85 -9.84
N GLU A 56 -4.04 6.34 -8.89
CA GLU A 56 -3.79 7.01 -7.61
C GLU A 56 -2.56 7.91 -7.63
N CYS A 57 -1.50 7.48 -8.31
CA CYS A 57 -0.19 8.16 -8.27
C CYS A 57 0.18 8.81 -9.60
N ASN A 58 -0.66 8.66 -10.62
CA ASN A 58 -0.43 9.18 -11.98
C ASN A 58 0.93 8.73 -12.56
N VAL A 59 1.37 7.52 -12.23
CA VAL A 59 2.61 6.94 -12.70
C VAL A 59 2.44 5.45 -12.95
N ASP A 60 3.01 4.95 -14.04
CA ASP A 60 3.14 3.52 -14.28
C ASP A 60 4.36 2.97 -13.54
N VAL A 61 4.33 1.71 -13.20
CA VAL A 61 5.40 1.04 -12.47
C VAL A 61 5.90 -0.21 -13.17
N ASP A 62 7.16 -0.51 -12.97
CA ASP A 62 7.72 -1.83 -13.22
C ASP A 62 7.52 -2.68 -11.97
N VAL A 63 6.95 -3.86 -12.15
CA VAL A 63 6.77 -4.83 -11.07
C VAL A 63 8.03 -5.71 -11.05
N ILE A 64 8.82 -5.57 -9.98
CA ILE A 64 10.16 -6.18 -9.90
C ILE A 64 10.08 -7.63 -9.46
N GLU A 65 9.43 -7.88 -8.30
CA GLU A 65 9.30 -9.24 -7.76
C GLU A 65 8.15 -9.32 -6.76
N HIS A 66 7.60 -10.52 -6.60
CA HIS A 66 6.65 -10.84 -5.55
C HIS A 66 7.34 -10.75 -4.19
N PHE A 67 6.65 -10.17 -3.20
CA PHE A 67 7.16 -10.04 -1.85
C PHE A 67 6.42 -10.91 -0.84
N TYR A 68 5.08 -10.86 -0.84
CA TYR A 68 4.26 -11.56 0.14
C TYR A 68 2.83 -11.74 -0.37
N THR A 69 2.21 -12.87 -0.02
CA THR A 69 0.78 -13.10 -0.16
C THR A 69 0.22 -13.48 1.20
N THR A 70 -0.94 -12.91 1.56
CA THR A 70 -1.63 -13.22 2.82
C THR A 70 -1.78 -14.73 3.00
N ASP A 71 -1.28 -15.26 4.11
CA ASP A 71 -1.30 -16.69 4.43
C ASP A 71 -2.05 -16.99 5.72
N PHE A 72 -2.88 -16.06 6.19
CA PHE A 72 -3.73 -16.21 7.35
C PHE A 72 -5.10 -15.61 7.08
N PHE A 73 -6.11 -16.00 7.86
CA PHE A 73 -7.46 -15.47 7.71
C PHE A 73 -7.53 -14.01 8.16
N ILE A 74 -8.12 -13.17 7.32
CA ILE A 74 -8.50 -11.82 7.68
C ILE A 74 -9.80 -11.42 6.99
N GLN A 75 -10.72 -10.86 7.77
CA GLN A 75 -11.95 -10.29 7.25
C GLN A 75 -11.73 -8.82 6.89
N SER A 76 -12.38 -8.35 5.81
CA SER A 76 -12.35 -6.95 5.42
C SER A 76 -12.84 -6.05 6.56
N ALA A 77 -12.19 -4.90 6.77
CA ALA A 77 -12.68 -3.87 7.66
C ALA A 77 -13.94 -3.16 7.12
N PHE A 78 -14.26 -3.35 5.85
CA PHE A 78 -15.33 -2.64 5.15
C PHE A 78 -16.56 -3.51 4.85
N ASN A 79 -16.43 -4.84 4.85
CA ASN A 79 -17.53 -5.76 4.54
C ASN A 79 -17.23 -7.17 5.06
N ASP A 80 -18.07 -8.15 4.67
CA ASP A 80 -17.98 -9.54 5.15
C ASP A 80 -17.04 -10.44 4.32
N SER A 81 -16.30 -9.86 3.35
CA SER A 81 -15.40 -10.66 2.53
C SER A 81 -14.14 -11.07 3.29
N GLN A 82 -13.57 -12.20 2.88
CA GLN A 82 -12.22 -12.58 3.29
C GLN A 82 -11.23 -11.92 2.34
N VAL A 83 -10.22 -11.25 2.91
CA VAL A 83 -9.21 -10.51 2.13
C VAL A 83 -8.00 -11.40 1.87
N ILE A 84 -7.57 -11.43 0.61
CA ILE A 84 -6.29 -11.99 0.19
C ILE A 84 -5.51 -10.85 -0.45
N SER A 85 -4.40 -10.46 0.16
CA SER A 85 -3.56 -9.34 -0.32
C SER A 85 -2.24 -9.88 -0.86
N VAL A 86 -1.87 -9.39 -2.03
CA VAL A 86 -0.62 -9.77 -2.72
C VAL A 86 0.25 -8.52 -2.84
N TYR A 87 1.51 -8.62 -2.42
CA TYR A 87 2.45 -7.50 -2.36
C TYR A 87 3.61 -7.75 -3.31
N TYR A 88 3.94 -6.71 -4.08
CA TYR A 88 5.08 -6.71 -5.01
C TYR A 88 6.01 -5.54 -4.73
N LEU A 89 7.31 -5.77 -4.90
CA LEU A 89 8.26 -4.67 -5.01
C LEU A 89 8.08 -4.02 -6.38
N VAL A 90 7.99 -2.69 -6.41
CA VAL A 90 7.78 -1.93 -7.64
C VAL A 90 8.76 -0.77 -7.75
N SER A 91 8.99 -0.33 -8.98
CA SER A 91 9.79 0.86 -9.29
C SER A 91 9.00 1.75 -10.25
N PRO A 92 8.97 3.07 -10.04
CA PRO A 92 8.24 3.96 -10.93
C PRO A 92 8.96 4.08 -12.28
N LYS A 93 8.17 4.10 -13.37
CA LYS A 93 8.72 4.28 -14.73
C LYS A 93 9.10 5.74 -15.03
N SER A 94 8.58 6.66 -14.24
CA SER A 94 8.87 8.10 -14.35
C SER A 94 8.82 8.72 -12.95
N ASP A 95 9.21 9.99 -12.85
CA ASP A 95 9.22 10.69 -11.57
C ASP A 95 7.82 10.82 -10.97
N LEU A 96 7.70 10.52 -9.68
CA LEU A 96 6.47 10.74 -8.92
C LEU A 96 6.29 12.24 -8.69
N LYS A 97 5.15 12.76 -9.14
CA LYS A 97 4.80 14.18 -9.02
C LYS A 97 3.60 14.34 -8.07
N LEU A 98 3.74 13.78 -6.87
CA LEU A 98 2.73 13.87 -5.83
C LEU A 98 3.10 14.97 -4.83
N ASN A 99 2.08 15.51 -4.16
CA ASN A 99 2.29 16.42 -3.05
C ASN A 99 2.55 15.63 -1.78
N PHE A 100 3.80 15.23 -1.57
CA PHE A 100 4.18 14.41 -0.41
C PHE A 100 4.03 15.19 0.89
N LYS A 101 3.44 14.53 1.88
CA LYS A 101 3.24 15.07 3.21
C LYS A 101 4.31 14.56 4.17
N ASN A 102 4.51 15.29 5.27
CA ASN A 102 5.44 14.90 6.34
C ASN A 102 4.71 14.29 7.53
N LEU A 103 3.44 14.60 7.71
CA LEU A 103 2.62 14.12 8.82
C LEU A 103 1.53 13.18 8.32
N PRO A 104 1.15 12.16 9.12
CA PRO A 104 0.03 11.29 8.77
C PRO A 104 -1.28 12.07 8.64
N TYR A 105 -2.11 11.64 7.70
CA TYR A 105 -3.47 12.18 7.52
C TYR A 105 -3.54 13.69 7.28
N ASP A 106 -2.52 14.23 6.65
CA ASP A 106 -2.47 15.64 6.28
C ASP A 106 -3.07 15.83 4.88
N PHE A 107 -4.40 15.88 4.81
CA PHE A 107 -5.13 15.96 3.56
C PHE A 107 -5.26 17.39 3.05
N ASP A 108 -5.10 17.59 1.74
CA ASP A 108 -5.28 18.88 1.08
C ASP A 108 -6.77 19.22 0.87
N ASP A 109 -7.61 18.18 0.73
CA ASP A 109 -9.02 18.32 0.41
C ASP A 109 -9.90 18.06 1.63
N ALA A 110 -11.19 18.39 1.49
CA ALA A 110 -12.24 18.03 2.43
C ALA A 110 -13.24 17.13 1.72
N GLY A 111 -13.91 16.25 2.46
CA GLY A 111 -14.91 15.35 1.90
C GLY A 111 -14.94 14.00 2.62
N ASN A 112 -15.65 13.06 2.01
CA ASN A 112 -15.86 11.74 2.60
C ASN A 112 -14.78 10.71 2.22
N ILE A 113 -14.05 10.96 1.14
CA ILE A 113 -12.97 10.08 0.67
C ILE A 113 -11.74 10.94 0.42
N LEU A 114 -10.71 10.73 1.22
CA LEU A 114 -9.48 11.54 1.22
C LEU A 114 -8.27 10.63 1.12
N GLN A 115 -7.22 11.13 0.47
CA GLN A 115 -5.96 10.40 0.30
C GLN A 115 -4.79 11.38 0.28
N ALA A 116 -3.70 11.00 0.93
CA ALA A 116 -2.44 11.72 0.89
C ALA A 116 -1.27 10.73 0.94
N PHE A 117 -0.17 11.09 0.34
CA PHE A 117 1.01 10.23 0.27
C PHE A 117 2.16 10.82 1.07
N ARG A 118 2.93 9.95 1.73
CA ARG A 118 4.16 10.33 2.42
C ARG A 118 5.21 9.23 2.33
N TRP A 119 6.47 9.65 2.41
CA TRP A 119 7.58 8.72 2.51
C TRP A 119 7.85 8.38 3.97
N LYS A 120 8.12 7.10 4.23
CA LYS A 120 8.53 6.63 5.54
C LYS A 120 9.89 5.95 5.44
N ASP A 121 10.84 6.36 6.29
CA ASP A 121 12.16 5.75 6.35
C ASP A 121 12.04 4.28 6.77
N LEU A 122 12.64 3.39 5.98
CA LEU A 122 12.64 1.95 6.29
C LEU A 122 13.36 1.61 7.58
N ASN A 123 14.28 2.45 8.03
CA ASN A 123 14.95 2.25 9.33
C ASN A 123 14.05 2.59 10.51
N GLU A 124 13.00 3.37 10.29
CA GLU A 124 12.11 3.86 11.35
C GLU A 124 10.72 3.25 11.31
N ILE A 125 10.34 2.62 10.19
CA ILE A 125 9.00 2.06 10.04
C ILE A 125 8.71 1.01 11.11
N ALA A 126 7.50 1.06 11.67
CA ALA A 126 7.01 0.14 12.68
C ALA A 126 5.60 -0.32 12.32
N VAL A 127 5.15 -1.42 12.95
CA VAL A 127 3.84 -2.00 12.66
C VAL A 127 2.70 -1.02 12.92
N HIS A 128 2.85 -0.09 13.87
CA HIS A 128 1.82 0.91 14.17
C HIS A 128 1.70 2.01 13.10
N ASP A 129 2.64 2.09 12.15
CA ASP A 129 2.57 3.05 11.05
C ASP A 129 1.52 2.67 10.00
N VAL A 130 1.11 1.41 9.96
CA VAL A 130 0.08 0.90 9.05
C VAL A 130 -1.07 0.28 9.85
N THR A 131 -2.26 0.32 9.27
CA THR A 131 -3.50 0.03 10.01
C THR A 131 -3.86 -1.46 10.03
N PHE A 132 -3.71 -2.14 8.88
CA PHE A 132 -4.25 -3.48 8.71
C PHE A 132 -3.21 -4.56 9.06
N GLN A 133 -3.67 -5.68 9.60
CA GLN A 133 -2.78 -6.79 10.00
C GLN A 133 -1.93 -7.31 8.84
N THR A 134 -2.48 -7.36 7.62
CA THR A 134 -1.74 -7.78 6.43
C THR A 134 -0.55 -6.87 6.16
N ASP A 135 -0.75 -5.55 6.25
CA ASP A 135 0.31 -4.56 6.08
C ASP A 135 1.32 -4.62 7.22
N GLN A 136 0.88 -4.83 8.44
CA GLN A 136 1.75 -4.99 9.61
C GLN A 136 2.67 -6.21 9.45
N ARG A 137 2.15 -7.31 8.91
CA ARG A 137 2.96 -8.49 8.59
C ARG A 137 4.04 -8.15 7.55
N VAL A 138 3.68 -7.35 6.54
CA VAL A 138 4.63 -6.90 5.52
C VAL A 138 5.71 -6.01 6.14
N VAL A 139 5.36 -5.11 7.06
CA VAL A 139 6.35 -4.28 7.78
C VAL A 139 7.35 -5.15 8.52
N ASP A 140 6.90 -6.19 9.22
CA ASP A 140 7.80 -7.13 9.89
C ASP A 140 8.77 -7.81 8.91
N LEU A 141 8.27 -8.23 7.75
CA LEU A 141 9.10 -8.85 6.71
C LEU A 141 10.08 -7.86 6.07
N LEU A 142 9.65 -6.62 5.86
CA LEU A 142 10.52 -5.55 5.36
C LEU A 142 11.69 -5.29 6.31
N LYS A 143 11.42 -5.23 7.61
CA LYS A 143 12.44 -5.01 8.64
C LYS A 143 13.44 -6.14 8.72
N LYS A 144 13.05 -7.35 8.40
CA LYS A 144 13.96 -8.52 8.33
C LYS A 144 14.83 -8.49 7.07
N LYS A 145 14.25 -8.07 5.94
CA LYS A 145 14.99 -8.00 4.66
C LYS A 145 15.94 -6.81 4.61
N TRP A 146 15.57 -5.68 5.22
CA TRP A 146 16.39 -4.47 5.33
C TRP A 146 16.61 -4.13 6.81
N PRO A 147 17.48 -4.87 7.53
CA PRO A 147 17.74 -4.57 8.93
C PRO A 147 18.48 -3.24 9.05
N LYS A 148 18.28 -2.57 10.21
CA LYS A 148 19.01 -1.34 10.52
C LYS A 148 20.51 -1.61 10.47
N ASN A 149 21.24 -0.71 9.82
CA ASN A 149 22.68 -0.67 9.93
C ASN A 149 23.07 -0.23 11.35
N LEU A 150 23.83 -1.06 12.00
CA LEU A 150 24.37 -0.75 13.34
C LEU A 150 25.58 0.19 13.22
#